data_5ad8a036f3b4edb3793880d22d40a1ea
#
_entry.id   5ad8a036f3b4edb3793880d22d40a1ea
#
_cell.length_a   1.000
_cell.length_b   1.000
_cell.length_c   1.000
_cell.angle_alpha   90.00
_cell.angle_beta   90.00
_cell.angle_gamma   90.00
#
_symmetry.space_group_name_H-M   'P 1'
#
loop_
_entity.id
_entity.type
_entity.pdbx_description
1 polymer ?
#
loop_
_entity_poly.entity_id
_entity_poly.type
_entity_poly.pdbx_seq_one_letter_code
_entity_poly.pdbx_strand_id
1 'polypeptide(L)'
;MAGGHLRIRPFNTRDTYPEQNLDNDLCQAVVAGSTVYVRGQIGQDLDTSESVGIGDVEQQTERAMANIDLLLKEAGSRMEHLVKLTIYLVDPRYRETVYRTIGRWTRSVHPISTGLVVSALARPEWLVEVDAIAVIPEGEQA
;
A
#
# COMPACT_ATOMS: atom_id res chain seq x y z
N MET A 1 -1.54 -21.79 -8.72
CA MET A 1 -0.90 -20.59 -8.17
C MET A 1 0.59 -20.83 -8.02
N ALA A 2 1.39 -19.86 -8.45
CA ALA A 2 2.83 -19.95 -8.30
C ALA A 2 3.18 -19.94 -6.81
N GLY A 3 3.96 -20.95 -6.37
CA GLY A 3 4.42 -21.08 -5.00
C GLY A 3 3.34 -21.39 -3.95
N GLY A 4 2.10 -21.70 -4.37
CA GLY A 4 1.03 -22.04 -3.45
C GLY A 4 0.42 -20.87 -2.68
N HIS A 5 0.80 -19.63 -2.98
CA HIS A 5 0.20 -18.44 -2.38
C HIS A 5 -0.80 -17.81 -3.33
N LEU A 6 -1.78 -17.09 -2.76
CA LEU A 6 -2.70 -16.29 -3.56
C LEU A 6 -2.02 -14.96 -3.92
N ARG A 7 -2.00 -14.64 -5.21
CA ARG A 7 -1.36 -13.43 -5.74
C ARG A 7 -2.44 -12.49 -6.24
N ILE A 8 -2.51 -11.30 -5.64
CA ILE A 8 -3.55 -10.31 -5.93
C ILE A 8 -2.99 -9.29 -6.93
N ARG A 9 -3.68 -9.12 -8.05
CA ARG A 9 -3.33 -8.17 -9.12
C ARG A 9 -1.88 -8.32 -9.61
N PRO A 10 -1.53 -9.49 -10.22
CA PRO A 10 -0.21 -9.65 -10.83
C PRO A 10 -0.01 -8.62 -11.94
N PHE A 11 1.23 -8.14 -12.08
CA PHE A 11 1.59 -7.21 -13.15
C PHE A 11 3.07 -7.37 -13.48
N ASN A 12 3.46 -6.86 -14.66
CA ASN A 12 4.88 -6.70 -15.00
C ASN A 12 5.18 -5.21 -14.96
N THR A 13 6.30 -4.85 -14.33
CA THR A 13 6.68 -3.43 -14.17
C THR A 13 6.71 -2.71 -15.50
N ARG A 14 7.25 -3.35 -16.55
CA ARG A 14 7.33 -2.76 -17.88
C ARG A 14 5.99 -2.30 -18.42
N ASP A 15 4.91 -3.05 -18.14
CA ASP A 15 3.58 -2.75 -18.66
C ASP A 15 2.88 -1.69 -17.84
N THR A 16 3.10 -1.70 -16.52
CA THR A 16 2.44 -0.79 -15.57
C THR A 16 3.20 0.53 -15.43
N TYR A 17 4.52 0.47 -15.44
CA TYR A 17 5.41 1.62 -15.27
C TYR A 17 6.45 1.64 -16.40
N PRO A 18 6.03 1.92 -17.63
CA PRO A 18 6.94 1.82 -18.79
C PRO A 18 8.15 2.75 -18.72
N GLU A 19 8.03 3.84 -17.94
CA GLU A 19 9.15 4.76 -17.74
C GLU A 19 10.32 4.11 -16.99
N GLN A 20 10.08 3.02 -16.26
CA GLN A 20 11.12 2.38 -15.46
C GLN A 20 11.96 1.37 -16.25
N ASN A 21 11.45 0.92 -17.41
CA ASN A 21 12.15 -0.03 -18.29
C ASN A 21 12.64 -1.28 -17.53
N LEU A 22 11.75 -1.87 -16.71
CA LEU A 22 12.05 -3.04 -15.89
C LEU A 22 11.12 -4.19 -16.27
N ASP A 23 11.68 -5.36 -16.52
CA ASP A 23 10.93 -6.58 -16.82
C ASP A 23 10.86 -7.42 -15.56
N ASN A 24 9.91 -7.11 -14.67
CA ASN A 24 9.71 -7.79 -13.40
C ASN A 24 8.27 -8.25 -13.25
N ASP A 25 8.08 -9.52 -12.93
CA ASP A 25 6.76 -10.06 -12.59
C ASP A 25 6.52 -9.90 -11.09
N LEU A 26 5.57 -9.04 -10.74
CA LEU A 26 5.23 -8.69 -9.37
C LEU A 26 3.72 -8.81 -9.17
N CYS A 27 3.24 -8.47 -7.98
CA CYS A 27 1.80 -8.34 -7.72
C CYS A 27 1.57 -7.29 -6.63
N GLN A 28 0.34 -6.88 -6.45
CA GLN A 28 0.00 -5.83 -5.48
C GLN A 28 -0.08 -6.35 -4.06
N ALA A 29 -0.49 -7.61 -3.88
CA ALA A 29 -0.56 -8.22 -2.56
C ALA A 29 -0.37 -9.73 -2.67
N VAL A 30 0.11 -10.33 -1.59
CA VAL A 30 0.28 -11.79 -1.49
C VAL A 30 -0.38 -12.26 -0.21
N VAL A 31 -1.20 -13.31 -0.33
CA VAL A 31 -1.74 -14.02 0.83
C VAL A 31 -0.90 -15.29 1.03
N ALA A 32 -0.19 -15.34 2.14
CA ALA A 32 0.64 -16.48 2.51
C ALA A 32 0.12 -17.02 3.85
N GLY A 33 -0.56 -18.17 3.82
CA GLY A 33 -1.29 -18.65 4.99
C GLY A 33 -2.38 -17.66 5.36
N SER A 34 -2.36 -17.15 6.58
CA SER A 34 -3.31 -16.12 7.05
C SER A 34 -2.74 -14.71 6.99
N THR A 35 -1.50 -14.55 6.52
CA THR A 35 -0.84 -13.24 6.45
C THR A 35 -1.02 -12.64 5.06
N VAL A 36 -1.40 -11.37 5.02
CA VAL A 36 -1.55 -10.59 3.79
C VAL A 36 -0.45 -9.54 3.76
N TYR A 37 0.40 -9.61 2.74
CA TYR A 37 1.45 -8.64 2.51
C TYR A 37 1.00 -7.72 1.39
N VAL A 38 0.91 -6.44 1.66
CA VAL A 38 0.49 -5.44 0.67
C VAL A 38 1.69 -4.62 0.24
N ARG A 39 1.95 -4.61 -1.07
CA ARG A 39 3.00 -3.81 -1.68
C ARG A 39 2.82 -2.33 -1.33
N GLY A 40 3.90 -1.57 -1.30
CA GLY A 40 3.84 -0.14 -1.08
C GLY A 40 2.85 0.55 -2.01
N GLN A 41 1.88 1.24 -1.44
CA GLN A 41 0.86 1.97 -2.18
C GLN A 41 1.16 3.45 -2.14
N ILE A 42 0.85 4.12 -3.23
CA ILE A 42 1.12 5.54 -3.46
C ILE A 42 -0.15 6.22 -3.94
N GLY A 43 -0.08 7.51 -4.20
CA GLY A 43 -1.17 8.25 -4.84
C GLY A 43 -1.30 7.85 -6.30
N GLN A 44 -1.89 6.69 -6.54
CA GLN A 44 -2.03 6.10 -7.86
C GLN A 44 -3.34 5.35 -7.97
N ASP A 45 -4.00 5.48 -9.12
CA ASP A 45 -5.15 4.65 -9.47
C ASP A 45 -4.65 3.25 -9.84
N LEU A 46 -5.16 2.22 -9.17
CA LEU A 46 -4.70 0.83 -9.38
C LEU A 46 -5.09 0.28 -10.75
N ASP A 47 -6.12 0.80 -11.38
CA ASP A 47 -6.58 0.30 -12.67
C ASP A 47 -5.88 0.98 -13.85
N THR A 48 -5.62 2.28 -13.75
CA THR A 48 -5.06 3.07 -14.86
C THR A 48 -3.58 3.36 -14.70
N SER A 49 -3.03 3.19 -13.50
CA SER A 49 -1.65 3.55 -13.14
C SER A 49 -1.38 5.05 -13.17
N GLU A 50 -2.40 5.87 -13.28
CA GLU A 50 -2.25 7.33 -13.26
C GLU A 50 -2.04 7.83 -11.84
N SER A 51 -1.18 8.85 -11.69
CA SER A 51 -0.95 9.51 -10.41
C SER A 51 -2.18 10.31 -9.98
N VAL A 52 -2.50 10.25 -8.69
CA VAL A 52 -3.61 10.95 -8.06
C VAL A 52 -3.07 11.84 -6.96
N GLY A 53 -3.57 13.08 -6.89
CA GLY A 53 -3.18 14.01 -5.83
C GLY A 53 -1.81 14.64 -6.04
N ILE A 54 -1.45 14.91 -7.30
CA ILE A 54 -0.17 15.57 -7.60
C ILE A 54 -0.09 16.90 -6.84
N GLY A 55 0.99 17.09 -6.07
CA GLY A 55 1.20 18.29 -5.27
C GLY A 55 0.44 18.30 -3.95
N ASP A 56 -0.31 17.26 -3.62
CA ASP A 56 -1.15 17.21 -2.42
C ASP A 56 -0.89 15.92 -1.65
N VAL A 57 -0.09 15.99 -0.60
CA VAL A 57 0.30 14.82 0.17
C VAL A 57 -0.89 14.20 0.93
N GLU A 58 -1.87 14.99 1.30
CA GLU A 58 -3.07 14.45 1.96
C GLU A 58 -3.87 13.59 0.99
N GLN A 59 -4.11 14.06 -0.23
CA GLN A 59 -4.82 13.28 -1.25
C GLN A 59 -4.06 12.02 -1.62
N GLN A 60 -2.73 12.11 -1.71
CA GLN A 60 -1.90 10.93 -1.99
C GLN A 60 -2.01 9.89 -0.88
N THR A 61 -2.00 10.33 0.37
CA THR A 61 -2.14 9.43 1.53
C THR A 61 -3.53 8.79 1.54
N GLU A 62 -4.58 9.57 1.28
CA GLU A 62 -5.94 9.03 1.17
C GLU A 62 -6.02 7.95 0.11
N ARG A 63 -5.43 8.19 -1.07
CA ARG A 63 -5.46 7.19 -2.13
C ARG A 63 -4.66 5.95 -1.76
N ALA A 64 -3.49 6.12 -1.15
CA ALA A 64 -2.67 4.99 -0.71
C ALA A 64 -3.44 4.11 0.28
N MET A 65 -4.12 4.72 1.25
CA MET A 65 -4.92 3.97 2.22
C MET A 65 -6.15 3.32 1.59
N ALA A 66 -6.81 4.00 0.65
CA ALA A 66 -7.94 3.43 -0.09
C ALA A 66 -7.49 2.22 -0.91
N ASN A 67 -6.30 2.28 -1.51
CA ASN A 67 -5.72 1.15 -2.23
C ASN A 67 -5.46 -0.03 -1.29
N ILE A 68 -4.89 0.23 -0.11
CA ILE A 68 -4.66 -0.81 0.89
C ILE A 68 -5.99 -1.46 1.28
N ASP A 69 -7.01 -0.66 1.57
CA ASP A 69 -8.34 -1.16 1.93
C ASP A 69 -8.91 -2.07 0.83
N LEU A 70 -8.83 -1.63 -0.42
CA LEU A 70 -9.29 -2.41 -1.56
C LEU A 70 -8.54 -3.73 -1.69
N LEU A 71 -7.20 -3.68 -1.61
CA LEU A 71 -6.38 -4.89 -1.75
C LEU A 71 -6.59 -5.87 -0.61
N LEU A 72 -6.77 -5.38 0.61
CA LEU A 72 -7.12 -6.24 1.74
C LEU A 72 -8.44 -6.97 1.50
N LYS A 73 -9.46 -6.26 0.99
CA LYS A 73 -10.75 -6.87 0.68
C LYS A 73 -10.63 -7.93 -0.42
N GLU A 74 -9.84 -7.65 -1.46
CA GLU A 74 -9.59 -8.63 -2.51
C GLU A 74 -8.87 -9.87 -1.98
N ALA A 75 -8.09 -9.71 -0.92
CA ALA A 75 -7.37 -10.80 -0.27
C ALA A 75 -8.22 -11.55 0.77
N GLY A 76 -9.47 -11.17 0.97
CA GLY A 76 -10.32 -11.78 1.99
C GLY A 76 -10.08 -11.24 3.39
N SER A 77 -9.46 -10.08 3.50
CA SER A 77 -9.12 -9.41 4.75
C SER A 77 -9.88 -8.09 4.87
N ARG A 78 -9.50 -7.28 5.82
CA ARG A 78 -10.08 -5.94 6.02
C ARG A 78 -9.17 -5.11 6.92
N MET A 79 -9.46 -3.83 7.03
CA MET A 79 -8.61 -2.87 7.75
C MET A 79 -8.39 -3.29 9.22
N GLU A 80 -9.39 -3.87 9.88
CA GLU A 80 -9.29 -4.32 11.27
C GLU A 80 -8.23 -5.41 11.47
N HIS A 81 -7.81 -6.07 10.41
CA HIS A 81 -6.76 -7.11 10.46
C HIS A 81 -5.35 -6.55 10.37
N LEU A 82 -5.18 -5.24 10.17
CA LEU A 82 -3.86 -4.63 10.06
C LEU A 82 -3.02 -4.86 11.30
N VAL A 83 -1.77 -5.27 11.07
CA VAL A 83 -0.77 -5.47 12.11
C VAL A 83 0.31 -4.41 12.03
N LYS A 84 0.72 -4.05 10.80
CA LYS A 84 1.86 -3.16 10.61
C LYS A 84 1.68 -2.29 9.37
N LEU A 85 2.09 -1.04 9.50
CA LEU A 85 2.27 -0.11 8.39
C LEU A 85 3.72 0.38 8.39
N THR A 86 4.32 0.50 7.20
CA THR A 86 5.57 1.22 7.01
C THR A 86 5.29 2.38 6.08
N ILE A 87 5.71 3.57 6.49
CA ILE A 87 5.37 4.83 5.83
C ILE A 87 6.65 5.50 5.38
N TYR A 88 6.74 5.81 4.08
CA TYR A 88 7.91 6.44 3.47
C TYR A 88 7.51 7.84 3.03
N LEU A 89 8.25 8.86 3.47
CA LEU A 89 8.01 10.26 3.18
C LEU A 89 9.22 10.86 2.49
N VAL A 90 9.02 11.73 1.52
CA VAL A 90 10.13 12.43 0.87
C VAL A 90 10.50 13.74 1.59
N ASP A 91 9.73 14.15 2.59
CA ASP A 91 9.97 15.37 3.35
C ASP A 91 9.39 15.20 4.76
N PRO A 92 10.20 15.44 5.82
CA PRO A 92 9.72 15.29 7.20
C PRO A 92 8.57 16.25 7.54
N ARG A 93 8.41 17.35 6.81
CA ARG A 93 7.31 18.31 7.02
C ARG A 93 5.95 17.72 6.68
N TYR A 94 5.88 16.64 5.91
CA TYR A 94 4.63 15.97 5.57
C TYR A 94 4.12 15.03 6.66
N ARG A 95 4.97 14.72 7.63
CA ARG A 95 4.69 13.67 8.64
C ARG A 95 3.35 13.89 9.35
N GLU A 96 3.09 15.09 9.82
CA GLU A 96 1.86 15.36 10.59
C GLU A 96 0.61 15.13 9.76
N THR A 97 0.56 15.66 8.55
CA THR A 97 -0.58 15.48 7.64
C THR A 97 -0.79 14.03 7.29
N VAL A 98 0.29 13.30 6.97
CA VAL A 98 0.23 11.90 6.59
C VAL A 98 -0.30 11.06 7.74
N TYR A 99 0.25 11.22 8.93
CA TYR A 99 -0.18 10.43 10.09
C TYR A 99 -1.61 10.74 10.50
N ARG A 100 -2.02 12.00 10.39
CA ARG A 100 -3.41 12.37 10.68
C ARG A 100 -4.38 11.70 9.69
N THR A 101 -4.02 11.69 8.43
CA THR A 101 -4.83 11.05 7.38
C THR A 101 -4.92 9.55 7.60
N ILE A 102 -3.79 8.89 7.85
CA ILE A 102 -3.75 7.46 8.13
C ILE A 102 -4.58 7.13 9.38
N GLY A 103 -4.52 7.98 10.40
CA GLY A 103 -5.26 7.78 11.64
C GLY A 103 -6.77 7.68 11.46
N ARG A 104 -7.31 8.31 10.41
CA ARG A 104 -8.74 8.19 10.09
C ARG A 104 -9.10 6.78 9.60
N TRP A 105 -8.14 6.10 8.96
CA TRP A 105 -8.33 4.73 8.45
C TRP A 105 -8.09 3.66 9.50
N THR A 106 -7.20 3.93 10.46
CA THR A 106 -6.77 2.94 11.45
C THR A 106 -7.39 3.16 12.83
N ARG A 107 -8.44 3.97 12.92
CA ARG A 107 -9.10 4.26 14.18
C ARG A 107 -9.54 2.97 14.87
N SER A 108 -9.12 2.80 16.12
CA SER A 108 -9.41 1.63 16.96
C SER A 108 -8.77 0.32 16.49
N VAL A 109 -7.91 0.35 15.47
CA VAL A 109 -7.20 -0.85 15.00
C VAL A 109 -5.89 -1.05 15.76
N HIS A 110 -5.18 0.04 16.03
CA HIS A 110 -3.90 0.05 16.76
C HIS A 110 -2.78 -0.78 16.09
N PRO A 111 -2.51 -0.61 14.79
CA PRO A 111 -1.36 -1.28 14.19
C PRO A 111 -0.06 -0.65 14.68
N ILE A 112 1.05 -1.39 14.59
CA ILE A 112 2.35 -0.73 14.72
C ILE A 112 2.65 0.03 13.43
N SER A 113 3.41 1.11 13.52
CA SER A 113 3.84 1.85 12.35
C SER A 113 5.27 2.33 12.50
N THR A 114 6.00 2.35 11.38
CA THR A 114 7.34 2.92 11.30
C THR A 114 7.33 3.93 10.17
N GLY A 115 7.74 5.16 10.46
CA GLY A 115 7.81 6.22 9.46
C GLY A 115 9.26 6.56 9.16
N LEU A 116 9.59 6.62 7.88
CA LEU A 116 10.95 6.89 7.39
C LEU A 116 10.91 8.03 6.39
N VAL A 117 11.96 8.86 6.41
CA VAL A 117 12.16 9.87 5.36
C VAL A 117 13.15 9.29 4.38
N VAL A 118 12.80 9.33 3.10
CA VAL A 118 13.63 8.80 2.00
C VAL A 118 13.94 9.92 1.02
N SER A 119 14.97 9.73 0.20
CA SER A 119 15.40 10.76 -0.76
C SER A 119 14.40 10.99 -1.85
N ALA A 120 13.72 9.94 -2.32
CA ALA A 120 12.74 10.01 -3.41
C ALA A 120 11.96 8.71 -3.47
N LEU A 121 10.85 8.73 -4.18
CA LEU A 121 10.08 7.54 -4.54
C LEU A 121 10.20 7.29 -6.05
N ALA A 122 9.52 6.26 -6.56
CA ALA A 122 9.74 5.81 -7.94
C ALA A 122 9.36 6.85 -9.00
N ARG A 123 8.37 7.71 -8.70
CA ARG A 123 8.04 8.85 -9.56
C ARG A 123 8.26 10.15 -8.80
N PRO A 124 8.70 11.23 -9.48
CA PRO A 124 8.98 12.51 -8.81
C PRO A 124 7.78 13.12 -8.10
N GLU A 125 6.58 12.90 -8.62
CA GLU A 125 5.35 13.46 -8.03
C GLU A 125 4.88 12.70 -6.79
N TRP A 126 5.39 11.50 -6.52
CA TRP A 126 4.98 10.73 -5.35
C TRP A 126 5.70 11.23 -4.10
N LEU A 127 4.93 11.63 -3.10
CA LEU A 127 5.40 12.25 -1.87
C LEU A 127 5.35 11.31 -0.67
N VAL A 128 4.55 10.24 -0.76
CA VAL A 128 4.32 9.29 0.31
C VAL A 128 4.07 7.91 -0.27
N GLU A 129 4.55 6.89 0.43
CA GLU A 129 4.27 5.50 0.12
C GLU A 129 3.98 4.76 1.42
N VAL A 130 3.01 3.84 1.39
CA VAL A 130 2.62 3.08 2.58
C VAL A 130 2.52 1.60 2.21
N ASP A 131 3.27 0.74 2.89
CA ASP A 131 3.05 -0.70 2.78
C ASP A 131 2.36 -1.23 4.04
N ALA A 132 1.82 -2.44 3.95
CA ALA A 132 1.01 -2.97 5.03
C ALA A 132 1.17 -4.48 5.18
N ILE A 133 1.04 -4.94 6.41
CA ILE A 133 0.90 -6.37 6.72
C ILE A 133 -0.37 -6.52 7.55
N ALA A 134 -1.22 -7.46 7.15
CA ALA A 134 -2.43 -7.82 7.88
C ALA A 134 -2.41 -9.33 8.16
N VAL A 135 -3.06 -9.74 9.22
CA VAL A 135 -3.21 -11.15 9.55
C VAL A 135 -4.70 -11.42 9.78
N ILE A 136 -5.25 -12.37 9.02
CA ILE A 136 -6.65 -12.76 9.16
C ILE A 136 -6.77 -13.62 10.42
N PRO A 137 -7.57 -13.19 11.43
CA PRO A 137 -7.70 -13.97 12.66
C PRO A 137 -8.23 -15.37 12.39
N GLU A 138 -7.85 -16.33 13.24
CA GLU A 138 -8.17 -17.72 13.06
C GLU A 138 -9.68 -17.98 12.88
N GLY A 139 -10.51 -17.32 13.66
CA GLY A 139 -11.97 -17.50 13.60
C GLY A 139 -12.62 -16.88 12.35
N GLU A 140 -11.86 -16.14 11.52
CA GLU A 140 -12.36 -15.46 10.32
C GLU A 140 -11.78 -16.05 9.03
N GLN A 141 -10.96 -17.11 9.14
CA GLN A 141 -10.37 -17.74 7.97
C GLN A 141 -11.41 -18.67 7.30
N ALA A 142 -11.48 -18.58 5.98
CA ALA A 142 -12.41 -19.40 5.20
C ALA A 142 -11.91 -20.84 5.02
#